data_4d8c52613c78af6bfdbabe881253ff38
#
_entry.id   4d8c52613c78af6bfdbabe881253ff38
#
_cell.length_a   1.000
_cell.length_b   1.000
_cell.length_c   1.000
_cell.angle_alpha   90.00
_cell.angle_beta   90.00
_cell.angle_gamma   90.00
#
_symmetry.space_group_name_H-M   'P 1'
#
loop_
_entity.id
_entity.type
_entity.pdbx_description
1 polymer ?
#
loop_
_entity_poly.entity_id
_entity_poly.type
_entity_poly.pdbx_seq_one_letter_code
_entity_poly.pdbx_strand_id
1 'polypeptide(L)'
;MPIAIDGTVGSMANGNSNVTVTAGGNITMSVTSTTNVLTITTAALIPTGNGTVALGGTSSRFSNLWGLSSSAQYADLAEMYRSDQEYDPGTVLVFGGEHEVTQSTITHDPKIAGVVSTKPAFLMNDDHSRVGIWLPVALQGRVPCRVKGPVTKGQQVTSSDIPGVAIGVDNGNLSNGSVIGKALVDHVGDDVRVIEVVVGRI
;
A
#
# COMPACT_ATOMS: atom_id res chain seq x y z
N MET A 1 -13.84 31.89 31.90
CA MET A 1 -13.09 33.11 31.58
C MET A 1 -12.34 32.83 30.28
N PRO A 2 -12.58 33.51 29.18
CA PRO A 2 -11.81 33.32 27.97
C PRO A 2 -10.36 33.76 28.23
N ILE A 3 -9.39 32.93 27.89
CA ILE A 3 -7.98 33.30 27.92
C ILE A 3 -7.75 34.15 26.66
N ALA A 4 -7.65 35.48 26.85
CA ALA A 4 -7.17 36.37 25.81
C ALA A 4 -5.63 36.31 25.82
N ILE A 5 -5.02 35.88 24.74
CA ILE A 5 -3.57 35.93 24.52
C ILE A 5 -3.33 37.19 23.71
N ASP A 6 -2.94 38.26 24.39
CA ASP A 6 -2.49 39.51 23.77
C ASP A 6 -0.97 39.56 23.84
N GLY A 7 -0.33 39.40 22.69
CA GLY A 7 1.12 39.40 22.62
C GLY A 7 1.66 38.73 21.39
N THR A 8 2.98 38.80 21.21
CA THR A 8 3.70 38.27 20.07
C THR A 8 3.77 36.72 20.01
N VAL A 9 3.63 36.09 21.17
CA VAL A 9 3.54 34.62 21.30
C VAL A 9 2.59 34.25 22.42
N GLY A 10 1.62 33.38 22.15
CA GLY A 10 0.75 32.81 23.14
C GLY A 10 0.88 31.29 23.17
N SER A 11 0.95 30.72 24.38
CA SER A 11 0.96 29.26 24.54
C SER A 11 0.01 28.81 25.64
N MET A 12 -0.65 27.67 25.43
CA MET A 12 -1.30 26.88 26.46
C MET A 12 -0.48 25.63 26.71
N ALA A 13 -0.10 25.37 27.94
CA ALA A 13 0.71 24.23 28.30
C ALA A 13 0.11 23.45 29.47
N ASN A 14 0.28 22.13 29.45
CA ASN A 14 0.02 21.23 30.56
C ASN A 14 1.12 20.17 30.60
N GLY A 15 1.97 20.23 31.59
CA GLY A 15 3.16 19.39 31.66
C GLY A 15 4.05 19.56 30.42
N ASN A 16 4.31 18.45 29.72
CA ASN A 16 5.19 18.42 28.55
C ASN A 16 4.44 18.55 27.19
N SER A 17 3.18 19.00 27.24
CA SER A 17 2.37 19.22 26.04
C SER A 17 1.94 20.67 25.96
N ASN A 18 1.97 21.25 24.75
CA ASN A 18 1.56 22.64 24.54
C ASN A 18 1.00 22.92 23.15
N VAL A 19 0.26 24.00 23.05
CA VAL A 19 -0.11 24.66 21.79
C VAL A 19 0.46 26.05 21.84
N THR A 20 1.26 26.40 20.85
CA THR A 20 1.88 27.73 20.73
C THR A 20 1.35 28.45 19.50
N VAL A 21 0.94 29.70 19.67
CA VAL A 21 0.54 30.61 18.60
C VAL A 21 1.55 31.72 18.52
N THR A 22 2.21 31.88 17.36
CA THR A 22 3.21 32.91 17.12
C THR A 22 2.60 34.06 16.31
N ALA A 23 2.76 35.28 16.76
CA ALA A 23 2.22 36.46 16.06
C ALA A 23 2.85 36.53 14.63
N GLY A 24 2.00 36.57 13.60
CA GLY A 24 2.41 36.55 12.21
C GLY A 24 3.06 35.23 11.78
N GLY A 25 3.06 34.21 12.63
CA GLY A 25 3.68 32.91 12.39
C GLY A 25 2.68 31.74 12.43
N ASN A 26 3.18 30.56 12.71
CA ASN A 26 2.45 29.31 12.70
C ASN A 26 1.78 28.99 14.06
N ILE A 27 0.80 28.10 14.03
CA ILE A 27 0.33 27.39 15.23
C ILE A 27 1.08 26.06 15.30
N THR A 28 1.71 25.78 16.44
CA THR A 28 2.42 24.52 16.67
C THR A 28 1.82 23.76 17.84
N MET A 29 1.79 22.44 17.73
CA MET A 29 1.33 21.52 18.77
C MET A 29 2.46 20.57 19.16
N SER A 30 2.79 20.55 20.46
CA SER A 30 3.80 19.63 21.02
C SER A 30 3.10 18.68 21.99
N VAL A 31 3.46 17.41 21.97
CA VAL A 31 2.83 16.37 22.78
C VAL A 31 3.91 15.52 23.44
N THR A 32 3.83 15.40 24.77
CA THR A 32 4.71 14.52 25.56
C THR A 32 6.20 14.74 25.24
N SER A 33 6.67 15.99 25.33
CA SER A 33 8.05 16.41 24.99
C SER A 33 8.46 16.28 23.51
N THR A 34 7.60 15.75 22.63
CA THR A 34 7.84 15.80 21.20
C THR A 34 7.44 17.16 20.66
N THR A 35 8.43 17.94 20.25
CA THR A 35 8.26 19.31 19.79
C THR A 35 7.56 19.34 18.44
N ASN A 36 6.58 20.23 18.30
CA ASN A 36 5.89 20.53 17.04
C ASN A 36 5.36 19.29 16.30
N VAL A 37 4.71 18.35 17.01
CA VAL A 37 4.10 17.15 16.39
C VAL A 37 3.27 17.51 15.17
N LEU A 38 2.53 18.63 15.25
CA LEU A 38 1.81 19.24 14.13
C LEU A 38 2.08 20.74 14.09
N THR A 39 2.25 21.27 12.90
CA THR A 39 2.36 22.70 12.61
C THR A 39 1.27 23.11 11.63
N ILE A 40 0.48 24.12 11.97
CA ILE A 40 -0.52 24.72 11.08
C ILE A 40 0.08 26.02 10.53
N THR A 41 0.18 26.08 9.21
CA THR A 41 0.63 27.27 8.46
C THR A 41 -0.54 27.88 7.72
N THR A 42 -0.32 28.95 6.97
CA THR A 42 -1.34 29.53 6.07
C THR A 42 -1.74 28.59 4.92
N ALA A 43 -0.95 27.57 4.60
CA ALA A 43 -1.15 26.72 3.44
C ALA A 43 -1.27 25.22 3.77
N ALA A 44 -0.85 24.78 4.97
CA ALA A 44 -0.75 23.36 5.26
C ALA A 44 -0.86 23.00 6.75
N LEU A 45 -1.28 21.77 7.02
CA LEU A 45 -1.09 21.06 8.28
C LEU A 45 0.09 20.10 8.12
N ILE A 46 1.19 20.36 8.80
CA ILE A 46 2.49 19.70 8.56
C ILE A 46 2.86 18.85 9.80
N PRO A 47 3.13 17.54 9.66
CA PRO A 47 3.70 16.72 10.73
C PRO A 47 5.20 17.04 10.93
N THR A 48 5.73 16.74 12.12
CA THR A 48 7.14 16.99 12.48
C THR A 48 8.14 16.22 11.58
N GLY A 49 7.78 15.02 11.17
CA GLY A 49 8.66 14.16 10.37
C GLY A 49 7.89 13.47 9.25
N ASN A 50 8.62 13.11 8.21
CA ASN A 50 8.05 12.40 7.07
C ASN A 50 7.61 10.98 7.49
N GLY A 51 6.32 10.67 7.33
CA GLY A 51 5.74 9.37 7.66
C GLY A 51 5.68 9.03 9.16
N THR A 52 5.81 10.03 10.05
CA THR A 52 5.86 9.80 11.50
C THR A 52 4.53 10.01 12.22
N VAL A 53 3.58 10.72 11.62
CA VAL A 53 2.28 11.05 12.20
C VAL A 53 1.17 10.56 11.28
N ALA A 54 0.31 9.71 11.82
CA ALA A 54 -0.88 9.23 11.11
C ALA A 54 -2.07 10.16 11.33
N LEU A 55 -2.96 10.25 10.35
CA LEU A 55 -4.26 10.89 10.50
C LEU A 55 -5.31 9.81 10.83
N GLY A 56 -5.66 9.68 12.10
CA GLY A 56 -6.47 8.60 12.64
C GLY A 56 -5.65 7.43 13.17
N GLY A 57 -6.29 6.34 13.49
CA GLY A 57 -5.70 5.12 14.02
C GLY A 57 -6.56 3.90 13.72
N THR A 58 -6.04 2.70 14.00
CA THR A 58 -6.70 1.41 13.69
C THR A 58 -8.08 1.28 14.33
N SER A 59 -8.26 1.85 15.52
CA SER A 59 -9.53 1.83 16.27
C SER A 59 -10.26 3.17 16.29
N SER A 60 -9.71 4.22 15.67
CA SER A 60 -10.23 5.59 15.68
C SER A 60 -10.03 6.23 14.31
N ARG A 61 -10.97 6.01 13.43
CA ARG A 61 -10.93 6.43 12.02
C ARG A 61 -11.76 7.70 11.79
N PHE A 62 -11.34 8.54 10.86
CA PHE A 62 -12.20 9.61 10.34
C PHE A 62 -13.29 8.97 9.46
N SER A 63 -14.53 9.46 9.55
CA SER A 63 -15.62 8.97 8.71
C SER A 63 -15.39 9.28 7.23
N ASN A 64 -14.84 10.46 6.93
CA ASN A 64 -14.57 10.93 5.58
C ASN A 64 -13.36 11.86 5.56
N LEU A 65 -12.64 11.85 4.43
CA LEU A 65 -11.60 12.81 4.07
C LEU A 65 -12.01 13.49 2.75
N TRP A 66 -12.18 14.80 2.77
CA TRP A 66 -12.58 15.61 1.62
C TRP A 66 -11.37 16.40 1.12
N GLY A 67 -10.96 16.18 -0.12
CA GLY A 67 -9.84 16.86 -0.76
C GLY A 67 -9.95 16.84 -2.27
N LEU A 68 -9.25 17.72 -2.96
CA LEU A 68 -9.23 17.76 -4.43
C LEU A 68 -8.34 16.66 -5.01
N SER A 69 -7.27 16.29 -4.29
CA SER A 69 -6.34 15.23 -4.71
C SER A 69 -5.59 14.65 -3.51
N SER A 70 -5.00 13.48 -3.72
CA SER A 70 -4.06 12.86 -2.79
C SER A 70 -2.83 12.37 -3.57
N SER A 71 -1.64 12.43 -2.93
CA SER A 71 -0.41 11.87 -3.45
C SER A 71 0.08 10.78 -2.51
N ALA A 72 0.42 9.61 -3.06
CA ALA A 72 0.96 8.50 -2.31
C ALA A 72 2.40 8.20 -2.75
N GLN A 73 3.23 7.76 -1.82
CA GLN A 73 4.61 7.37 -2.10
C GLN A 73 4.69 6.00 -2.79
N TYR A 74 3.79 5.09 -2.45
CA TYR A 74 3.71 3.74 -3.02
C TYR A 74 2.76 3.71 -4.21
N ALA A 75 2.81 2.65 -5.02
CA ALA A 75 2.27 2.70 -6.37
C ALA A 75 1.17 1.67 -6.67
N ASP A 76 0.76 0.84 -5.69
CA ASP A 76 -0.27 -0.14 -5.92
C ASP A 76 -1.53 0.09 -5.08
N LEU A 77 -2.66 -0.31 -5.66
CA LEU A 77 -3.95 -0.45 -5.02
C LEU A 77 -4.12 -1.91 -4.63
N ALA A 78 -4.28 -2.19 -3.36
CA ALA A 78 -4.48 -3.55 -2.84
C ALA A 78 -5.77 -3.67 -2.02
N GLU A 79 -6.24 -4.89 -1.89
CA GLU A 79 -7.35 -5.26 -1.02
C GLU A 79 -6.93 -6.43 -0.13
N MET A 80 -7.43 -6.44 1.11
CA MET A 80 -7.21 -7.53 2.04
C MET A 80 -8.13 -8.70 1.70
N TYR A 81 -7.53 -9.86 1.39
CA TYR A 81 -8.22 -11.13 1.15
C TYR A 81 -7.84 -12.17 2.20
N ARG A 82 -8.81 -12.99 2.60
CA ARG A 82 -8.58 -14.12 3.51
C ARG A 82 -7.83 -15.23 2.79
N SER A 83 -6.66 -15.58 3.33
CA SER A 83 -5.77 -16.60 2.78
C SER A 83 -5.80 -17.88 3.61
N ASP A 84 -5.49 -19.00 2.99
CA ASP A 84 -5.31 -20.30 3.64
C ASP A 84 -4.02 -20.38 4.47
N GLN A 85 -3.00 -19.61 4.10
CA GLN A 85 -1.73 -19.50 4.85
C GLN A 85 -1.02 -18.17 4.56
N GLU A 86 0.06 -17.92 5.29
CA GLU A 86 0.96 -16.79 5.02
C GLU A 86 1.73 -17.02 3.72
N TYR A 87 1.78 -15.99 2.87
CA TYR A 87 2.58 -15.97 1.65
C TYR A 87 3.47 -14.73 1.61
N ASP A 88 4.71 -14.91 1.19
CA ASP A 88 5.66 -13.81 1.05
C ASP A 88 5.19 -12.79 -0.01
N PRO A 89 5.54 -11.51 0.15
CA PRO A 89 5.35 -10.51 -0.89
C PRO A 89 5.93 -10.95 -2.24
N GLY A 90 5.21 -10.63 -3.30
CA GLY A 90 5.56 -11.04 -4.66
C GLY A 90 4.99 -12.40 -5.09
N THR A 91 4.31 -13.12 -4.19
CA THR A 91 3.64 -14.39 -4.52
C THR A 91 2.37 -14.15 -5.33
N VAL A 92 2.22 -14.88 -6.42
CA VAL A 92 1.01 -14.86 -7.27
C VAL A 92 -0.10 -15.67 -6.61
N LEU A 93 -1.26 -15.07 -6.43
CA LEU A 93 -2.43 -15.70 -5.84
C LEU A 93 -3.57 -15.86 -6.86
N VAL A 94 -4.40 -16.87 -6.62
CA VAL A 94 -5.63 -17.16 -7.36
C VAL A 94 -6.82 -17.19 -6.41
N PHE A 95 -8.02 -16.90 -6.90
CA PHE A 95 -9.25 -17.12 -6.17
C PHE A 95 -9.53 -18.61 -6.02
N GLY A 96 -9.67 -19.10 -4.80
CA GLY A 96 -9.89 -20.51 -4.48
C GLY A 96 -9.17 -20.94 -3.19
N GLY A 97 -8.98 -22.24 -3.05
CA GLY A 97 -8.47 -22.83 -1.82
C GLY A 97 -9.55 -22.97 -0.75
N GLU A 98 -9.16 -23.05 0.51
CA GLU A 98 -10.08 -23.18 1.65
C GLU A 98 -10.80 -21.87 1.97
N HIS A 99 -10.15 -20.72 1.64
CA HIS A 99 -10.66 -19.39 1.89
C HIS A 99 -10.84 -18.61 0.56
N GLU A 100 -10.60 -17.28 0.54
CA GLU A 100 -10.83 -16.47 -0.65
C GLU A 100 -9.70 -16.62 -1.66
N VAL A 101 -8.45 -16.69 -1.18
CA VAL A 101 -7.26 -16.78 -2.03
C VAL A 101 -6.29 -17.85 -1.57
N THR A 102 -5.61 -18.43 -2.54
CA THR A 102 -4.53 -19.40 -2.35
C THR A 102 -3.42 -19.16 -3.37
N GLN A 103 -2.27 -19.78 -3.17
CA GLN A 103 -1.12 -19.70 -4.07
C GLN A 103 -1.43 -20.33 -5.44
N SER A 104 -1.04 -19.66 -6.53
CA SER A 104 -1.17 -20.22 -7.88
C SER A 104 -0.30 -21.45 -8.03
N THR A 105 -0.79 -22.49 -8.75
CA THR A 105 -0.07 -23.74 -9.04
C THR A 105 -0.30 -24.23 -10.45
N ILE A 106 -1.04 -23.50 -11.26
CA ILE A 106 -1.44 -23.88 -12.61
C ILE A 106 -0.93 -22.83 -13.59
N THR A 107 -0.30 -23.26 -14.66
CA THR A 107 0.12 -22.38 -15.74
C THR A 107 -1.11 -21.79 -16.44
N HIS A 108 -1.09 -20.45 -16.62
CA HIS A 108 -2.19 -19.69 -17.26
C HIS A 108 -3.54 -19.84 -16.54
N ASP A 109 -3.54 -19.90 -15.21
CA ASP A 109 -4.76 -20.03 -14.42
C ASP A 109 -5.68 -18.80 -14.64
N PRO A 110 -6.94 -18.99 -15.11
CA PRO A 110 -7.85 -17.87 -15.35
C PRO A 110 -8.40 -17.24 -14.06
N LYS A 111 -8.09 -17.79 -12.89
CA LYS A 111 -8.56 -17.32 -11.58
C LYS A 111 -7.58 -16.40 -10.87
N ILE A 112 -6.70 -15.71 -11.60
CA ILE A 112 -5.73 -14.79 -11.00
C ILE A 112 -6.46 -13.78 -10.09
N ALA A 113 -6.07 -13.73 -8.82
CA ALA A 113 -6.52 -12.73 -7.86
C ALA A 113 -5.59 -11.50 -7.89
N GLY A 114 -4.29 -11.72 -7.97
CA GLY A 114 -3.26 -10.69 -7.98
C GLY A 114 -1.95 -11.17 -7.42
N VAL A 115 -1.16 -10.23 -6.87
CA VAL A 115 0.15 -10.50 -6.29
C VAL A 115 0.18 -9.96 -4.86
N VAL A 116 0.77 -10.69 -3.93
CA VAL A 116 0.93 -10.21 -2.53
C VAL A 116 1.77 -8.94 -2.52
N SER A 117 1.18 -7.84 -2.05
CA SER A 117 1.82 -6.53 -1.96
C SER A 117 2.75 -6.43 -0.76
N THR A 118 3.73 -5.54 -0.84
CA THR A 118 4.62 -5.19 0.29
C THR A 118 4.06 -4.05 1.15
N LYS A 119 3.75 -2.93 0.49
CA LYS A 119 3.23 -1.69 1.10
C LYS A 119 2.36 -0.97 0.08
N PRO A 120 1.07 -1.27 0.03
CA PRO A 120 0.18 -0.61 -0.93
C PRO A 120 0.06 0.89 -0.66
N ALA A 121 -0.09 1.66 -1.73
CA ALA A 121 -0.42 3.08 -1.66
C ALA A 121 -1.84 3.30 -1.12
N PHE A 122 -2.72 2.39 -1.47
CA PHE A 122 -4.11 2.38 -1.02
C PHE A 122 -4.51 0.95 -0.68
N LEU A 123 -4.97 0.75 0.56
CA LEU A 123 -5.40 -0.56 1.06
C LEU A 123 -6.90 -0.53 1.33
N MET A 124 -7.62 -1.39 0.64
CA MET A 124 -9.06 -1.59 0.84
C MET A 124 -9.31 -2.78 1.77
N ASN A 125 -10.53 -2.82 2.31
CA ASN A 125 -10.99 -3.94 3.14
C ASN A 125 -10.07 -4.22 4.34
N ASP A 126 -9.45 -3.16 4.91
CA ASP A 126 -8.52 -3.24 6.03
C ASP A 126 -9.27 -3.16 7.36
N ASP A 127 -9.69 -4.32 7.87
CA ASP A 127 -10.35 -4.47 9.17
C ASP A 127 -9.48 -5.29 10.12
N HIS A 128 -8.82 -4.61 11.04
CA HIS A 128 -7.92 -5.21 12.02
C HIS A 128 -8.60 -6.05 13.10
N SER A 129 -9.94 -6.10 13.13
CA SER A 129 -10.69 -6.96 14.07
C SER A 129 -10.84 -8.41 13.60
N ARG A 130 -10.45 -8.70 12.37
CA ARG A 130 -10.64 -10.02 11.73
C ARG A 130 -9.71 -11.07 12.29
N VAL A 131 -10.24 -12.29 12.39
CA VAL A 131 -9.49 -13.48 12.78
C VAL A 131 -9.05 -14.24 11.54
N GLY A 132 -7.88 -14.87 11.59
CA GLY A 132 -7.30 -15.63 10.49
C GLY A 132 -6.21 -14.86 9.76
N ILE A 133 -5.74 -15.42 8.66
CA ILE A 133 -4.67 -14.87 7.84
C ILE A 133 -5.30 -14.02 6.73
N TRP A 134 -4.89 -12.76 6.65
CA TRP A 134 -5.34 -11.80 5.66
C TRP A 134 -4.13 -11.20 4.98
N LEU A 135 -4.11 -11.19 3.65
CA LEU A 135 -2.99 -10.69 2.86
C LEU A 135 -3.42 -9.52 1.97
N PRO A 136 -2.59 -8.46 1.86
CA PRO A 136 -2.82 -7.40 0.90
C PRO A 136 -2.50 -7.90 -0.52
N VAL A 137 -3.51 -8.04 -1.36
CA VAL A 137 -3.36 -8.47 -2.74
C VAL A 137 -3.44 -7.26 -3.66
N ALA A 138 -2.39 -7.00 -4.41
CA ALA A 138 -2.35 -5.92 -5.39
C ALA A 138 -3.25 -6.24 -6.57
N LEU A 139 -4.23 -5.38 -6.81
CA LEU A 139 -5.19 -5.47 -7.91
C LEU A 139 -4.79 -4.59 -9.09
N GLN A 140 -4.08 -3.50 -8.81
CA GLN A 140 -3.62 -2.56 -9.83
C GLN A 140 -2.38 -1.80 -9.35
N GLY A 141 -1.48 -1.52 -10.28
CA GLY A 141 -0.29 -0.71 -10.04
C GLY A 141 0.99 -1.51 -10.00
N ARG A 142 2.05 -0.91 -9.51
CA ARG A 142 3.40 -1.48 -9.51
C ARG A 142 3.64 -2.27 -8.23
N VAL A 143 4.04 -3.53 -8.39
CA VAL A 143 4.30 -4.46 -7.29
C VAL A 143 5.48 -5.37 -7.62
N PRO A 144 6.29 -5.77 -6.63
CA PRO A 144 7.25 -6.86 -6.82
C PRO A 144 6.51 -8.16 -7.09
N CYS A 145 6.99 -8.95 -8.05
CA CYS A 145 6.43 -10.25 -8.41
C CYS A 145 7.54 -11.28 -8.62
N ARG A 146 7.33 -12.49 -8.14
CA ARG A 146 8.24 -13.63 -8.37
C ARG A 146 8.02 -14.15 -9.78
N VAL A 147 9.04 -14.06 -10.62
CA VAL A 147 8.96 -14.47 -12.05
C VAL A 147 10.09 -15.45 -12.35
N LYS A 148 9.79 -16.55 -13.05
CA LYS A 148 10.74 -17.51 -13.57
C LYS A 148 10.98 -17.30 -15.05
N GLY A 149 12.21 -17.56 -15.48
CA GLY A 149 12.63 -17.57 -16.86
C GLY A 149 12.80 -16.18 -17.45
N PRO A 150 13.28 -16.10 -18.69
CA PRO A 150 13.49 -14.83 -19.34
C PRO A 150 12.15 -14.12 -19.57
N VAL A 151 12.16 -12.84 -19.30
CA VAL A 151 11.04 -11.94 -19.57
C VAL A 151 11.60 -10.59 -20.02
N THR A 152 10.96 -9.97 -21.00
CA THR A 152 11.36 -8.65 -21.49
C THR A 152 10.42 -7.56 -20.94
N LYS A 153 10.94 -6.37 -20.79
CA LYS A 153 10.16 -5.20 -20.40
C LYS A 153 8.96 -5.00 -21.33
N GLY A 154 7.77 -4.86 -20.73
CA GLY A 154 6.51 -4.72 -21.46
C GLY A 154 5.82 -6.04 -21.81
N GLN A 155 6.52 -7.19 -21.68
CA GLN A 155 5.94 -8.51 -21.88
C GLN A 155 4.86 -8.81 -20.82
N GLN A 156 3.78 -9.47 -21.23
CA GLN A 156 2.76 -9.96 -20.31
C GLN A 156 3.31 -11.07 -19.42
N VAL A 157 2.83 -11.13 -18.19
CA VAL A 157 3.14 -12.20 -17.23
C VAL A 157 1.86 -12.87 -16.76
N THR A 158 1.94 -14.17 -16.54
CA THR A 158 0.87 -15.06 -16.11
C THR A 158 1.37 -16.02 -15.03
N SER A 159 0.49 -16.80 -14.39
CA SER A 159 0.88 -17.84 -13.45
C SER A 159 1.64 -18.97 -14.14
N SER A 160 2.50 -19.67 -13.40
CA SER A 160 3.19 -20.90 -13.81
C SER A 160 2.73 -22.11 -13.01
N ASP A 161 3.27 -23.27 -13.31
CA ASP A 161 3.15 -24.50 -12.51
C ASP A 161 4.02 -24.49 -11.24
N ILE A 162 4.92 -23.51 -11.12
CA ILE A 162 5.68 -23.31 -9.88
C ILE A 162 4.83 -22.50 -8.89
N PRO A 163 4.62 -23.00 -7.68
CA PRO A 163 3.74 -22.35 -6.71
C PRO A 163 4.08 -20.88 -6.47
N GLY A 164 3.10 -20.00 -6.71
CA GLY A 164 3.20 -18.55 -6.48
C GLY A 164 4.15 -17.79 -7.38
N VAL A 165 4.57 -18.38 -8.51
CA VAL A 165 5.54 -17.79 -9.43
C VAL A 165 4.89 -17.53 -10.79
N ALA A 166 5.17 -16.36 -11.35
CA ALA A 166 4.77 -15.98 -12.70
C ALA A 166 5.80 -16.42 -13.74
N ILE A 167 5.40 -16.41 -15.01
CA ILE A 167 6.24 -16.55 -16.21
C ILE A 167 5.88 -15.50 -17.23
N GLY A 168 6.82 -15.16 -18.12
CA GLY A 168 6.56 -14.36 -19.31
C GLY A 168 5.73 -15.13 -20.33
N VAL A 169 4.90 -14.42 -21.09
CA VAL A 169 4.07 -15.00 -22.17
C VAL A 169 4.32 -14.24 -23.45
N ASP A 170 4.61 -14.98 -24.51
CA ASP A 170 4.63 -14.45 -25.86
C ASP A 170 3.21 -14.47 -26.45
N ASN A 171 2.85 -13.37 -27.10
CA ASN A 171 1.56 -12.99 -27.61
C ASN A 171 0.59 -14.11 -28.03
N GLY A 172 -0.59 -14.06 -27.44
CA GLY A 172 -1.83 -14.65 -27.96
C GLY A 172 -2.17 -15.99 -27.35
N ASN A 173 -3.16 -16.41 -26.89
CA ASN A 173 -3.76 -17.60 -26.32
C ASN A 173 -3.84 -17.65 -24.80
N LEU A 174 -3.81 -16.48 -24.14
CA LEU A 174 -4.23 -16.43 -22.76
C LEU A 174 -5.76 -16.32 -22.67
N SER A 175 -6.35 -17.12 -21.80
CA SER A 175 -7.76 -16.94 -21.46
C SER A 175 -7.96 -15.66 -20.66
N ASN A 176 -9.13 -15.05 -20.76
CA ASN A 176 -9.51 -13.92 -19.94
C ASN A 176 -9.32 -14.27 -18.45
N GLY A 177 -8.67 -13.38 -17.71
CA GLY A 177 -8.40 -13.58 -16.28
C GLY A 177 -7.08 -14.27 -15.95
N SER A 178 -6.31 -14.77 -16.93
CA SER A 178 -5.01 -15.42 -16.70
C SER A 178 -3.82 -14.47 -16.74
N VAL A 179 -3.99 -13.21 -17.11
CA VAL A 179 -2.93 -12.20 -17.14
C VAL A 179 -2.82 -11.52 -15.79
N ILE A 180 -1.63 -11.52 -15.19
CA ILE A 180 -1.30 -10.77 -13.98
C ILE A 180 -1.07 -9.30 -14.33
N GLY A 181 -0.28 -9.05 -15.37
CA GLY A 181 0.13 -7.72 -15.78
C GLY A 181 1.28 -7.72 -16.76
N LYS A 182 2.15 -6.70 -16.71
CA LYS A 182 3.31 -6.54 -17.60
C LYS A 182 4.59 -6.30 -16.80
N ALA A 183 5.67 -6.93 -17.21
CA ALA A 183 7.00 -6.71 -16.65
C ALA A 183 7.49 -5.27 -16.90
N LEU A 184 8.10 -4.65 -15.90
CA LEU A 184 8.70 -3.30 -15.99
C LEU A 184 10.21 -3.33 -16.25
N VAL A 185 10.82 -4.48 -16.11
CA VAL A 185 12.27 -4.69 -16.29
C VAL A 185 12.53 -5.97 -17.06
N ASP A 186 13.71 -6.08 -17.67
CA ASP A 186 14.17 -7.32 -18.27
C ASP A 186 14.70 -8.28 -17.19
N HIS A 187 14.44 -9.57 -17.36
CA HIS A 187 15.09 -10.67 -16.66
C HIS A 187 15.55 -11.72 -17.68
N VAL A 188 16.84 -11.93 -17.77
CA VAL A 188 17.45 -12.81 -18.79
C VAL A 188 17.78 -14.22 -18.28
N GLY A 189 17.74 -14.41 -16.95
CA GLY A 189 18.03 -15.70 -16.32
C GLY A 189 16.86 -16.69 -16.41
N ASP A 190 17.16 -17.98 -16.22
CA ASP A 190 16.14 -19.03 -16.11
C ASP A 190 15.78 -19.38 -14.66
N ASP A 191 16.26 -18.58 -13.72
CA ASP A 191 15.97 -18.67 -12.29
C ASP A 191 14.67 -17.94 -11.93
N VAL A 192 14.19 -18.19 -10.71
CA VAL A 192 13.10 -17.40 -10.11
C VAL A 192 13.69 -16.14 -9.50
N ARG A 193 13.19 -14.99 -9.95
CA ARG A 193 13.63 -13.68 -9.46
C ARG A 193 12.43 -12.81 -9.13
N VAL A 194 12.57 -11.93 -8.14
CA VAL A 194 11.60 -10.88 -7.87
C VAL A 194 11.90 -9.70 -8.79
N ILE A 195 10.95 -9.35 -9.63
CA ILE A 195 11.01 -8.19 -10.54
C ILE A 195 9.79 -7.29 -10.33
N GLU A 196 9.87 -6.05 -10.79
CA GLU A 196 8.70 -5.16 -10.80
C GLU A 196 7.75 -5.48 -11.95
N VAL A 197 6.46 -5.61 -11.62
CA VAL A 197 5.36 -5.85 -12.56
C VAL A 197 4.28 -4.78 -12.35
N VAL A 198 3.66 -4.30 -13.41
CA VAL A 198 2.42 -3.52 -13.33
C VAL A 198 1.25 -4.47 -13.43
N VAL A 199 0.54 -4.66 -12.33
CA VAL A 199 -0.67 -5.49 -12.25
C VAL A 199 -1.88 -4.73 -12.79
N GLY A 200 -2.85 -5.46 -13.39
CA GLY A 200 -4.13 -4.90 -13.84
C GLY A 200 -4.09 -4.10 -15.14
N ARG A 201 -2.96 -4.04 -15.83
CA ARG A 201 -2.82 -3.45 -17.18
C ARG A 201 -2.58 -4.57 -18.20
N ILE A 202 -3.63 -5.02 -18.83
CA ILE A 202 -3.66 -6.08 -19.85
C ILE A 202 -3.83 -5.50 -21.25
#